data_9114d623e5502dcaaadca2b37a14584a
#
_entry.id   9114d623e5502dcaaadca2b37a14584a
#
_cell.length_a   1.000
_cell.length_b   1.000
_cell.length_c   1.000
_cell.angle_alpha   90.00
_cell.angle_beta   90.00
_cell.angle_gamma   90.00
#
_symmetry.space_group_name_H-M   'P 1'
#
loop_
_entity.id
_entity.type
_entity.pdbx_description
1 polymer ?
#
loop_
_entity_poly.entity_id
_entity_poly.type
_entity_poly.pdbx_seq_one_letter_code
_entity_poly.pdbx_strand_id
1 'polypeptide(L)'
;MPVRRSVLAALALIMGLGVGLVAAGGDAALAAESKDPTHASGLPIPRFVTVRVGEVNLRSGPNGSYPIEWVFKRKDMPVEIIQEFDTWRRIRDWEGAEGWVHQSALSGRRGVLIVGQTRAIYDAPRGDSAVVARAEPGVIGSLKKCRDDWCEVDVKGYRGWMKRADFWGTYAGEKID
;
A
#
# COMPACT_ATOMS: atom_id res chain seq x y z
N MET A 1 56.75 -12.33 -42.17
CA MET A 1 58.22 -12.54 -42.01
C MET A 1 58.57 -12.43 -40.56
N PRO A 2 59.54 -13.19 -40.13
CA PRO A 2 59.45 -14.11 -38.98
C PRO A 2 60.22 -13.54 -37.79
N VAL A 3 60.16 -14.12 -36.61
CA VAL A 3 61.07 -15.17 -36.07
C VAL A 3 60.66 -15.50 -34.62
N ARG A 4 60.39 -16.77 -34.46
CA ARG A 4 60.67 -17.69 -33.36
C ARG A 4 61.75 -17.26 -32.36
N ARG A 5 61.57 -17.64 -31.09
CA ARG A 5 62.46 -18.62 -30.40
C ARG A 5 61.92 -19.03 -29.03
N SER A 6 61.80 -20.32 -28.90
CA SER A 6 61.60 -21.10 -27.68
C SER A 6 62.83 -21.13 -26.81
N VAL A 7 62.76 -21.33 -25.51
CA VAL A 7 63.66 -22.11 -24.66
C VAL A 7 62.95 -22.60 -23.41
N LEU A 8 62.83 -23.80 -23.27
CA LEU A 8 62.84 -24.93 -22.36
C LEU A 8 63.31 -24.70 -20.90
N ALA A 9 62.52 -25.26 -20.00
CA ALA A 9 62.85 -26.21 -18.92
C ALA A 9 63.58 -25.74 -17.67
N ALA A 10 62.94 -26.03 -16.53
CA ALA A 10 63.54 -26.89 -15.49
C ALA A 10 62.51 -27.24 -14.40
N LEU A 11 62.42 -28.50 -14.14
CA LEU A 11 61.72 -29.18 -13.03
C LEU A 11 62.35 -28.83 -11.68
N ALA A 12 61.57 -28.68 -10.64
CA ALA A 12 61.95 -29.00 -9.26
C ALA A 12 60.71 -29.44 -8.47
N LEU A 13 60.71 -30.67 -8.10
CA LEU A 13 59.80 -31.42 -7.25
C LEU A 13 60.18 -31.15 -5.76
N ILE A 14 59.27 -30.67 -4.93
CA ILE A 14 59.37 -30.82 -3.47
C ILE A 14 58.01 -31.19 -2.92
N MET A 15 57.94 -32.41 -2.39
CA MET A 15 56.90 -32.93 -1.52
C MET A 15 56.87 -32.17 -0.19
N GLY A 16 55.70 -31.82 0.27
CA GLY A 16 55.47 -31.38 1.65
C GLY A 16 54.04 -31.69 2.05
N LEU A 17 53.82 -32.82 2.71
CA LEU A 17 52.57 -33.14 3.40
C LEU A 17 52.37 -32.14 4.54
N GLY A 18 51.21 -31.49 4.55
CA GLY A 18 50.73 -30.73 5.67
C GLY A 18 49.22 -30.75 5.69
N VAL A 19 48.62 -31.80 6.29
CA VAL A 19 47.18 -31.88 6.56
C VAL A 19 46.90 -30.93 7.75
N GLY A 20 46.35 -29.76 7.42
CA GLY A 20 45.80 -28.84 8.43
C GLY A 20 44.30 -28.76 8.20
N LEU A 21 43.55 -29.57 8.94
CA LEU A 21 42.07 -29.49 8.99
C LEU A 21 41.70 -28.26 9.80
N VAL A 22 41.42 -27.11 9.14
CA VAL A 22 40.84 -25.95 9.75
C VAL A 22 39.33 -26.11 9.63
N ALA A 23 38.70 -26.51 10.76
CA ALA A 23 37.26 -26.44 10.93
C ALA A 23 36.87 -24.95 10.95
N ALA A 24 36.37 -24.42 9.84
CA ALA A 24 35.71 -23.15 9.79
C ALA A 24 34.33 -23.31 10.46
N GLY A 25 34.28 -23.01 11.76
CA GLY A 25 33.01 -22.76 12.46
C GLY A 25 32.36 -21.56 11.81
N GLY A 26 31.40 -21.81 10.93
CA GLY A 26 30.52 -20.75 10.43
C GLY A 26 29.55 -20.35 11.53
N ASP A 27 29.88 -19.27 12.25
CA ASP A 27 28.85 -18.51 12.98
C ASP A 27 27.87 -17.97 11.95
N ALA A 28 26.78 -18.72 11.74
CA ALA A 28 25.58 -18.18 11.11
C ALA A 28 24.98 -17.17 12.09
N ALA A 29 25.50 -15.95 12.06
CA ALA A 29 24.83 -14.81 12.67
C ALA A 29 23.44 -14.73 12.02
N LEU A 30 22.42 -15.11 12.78
CA LEU A 30 21.03 -14.79 12.49
C LEU A 30 20.95 -13.26 12.43
N ALA A 31 21.08 -12.72 11.21
CA ALA A 31 20.80 -11.33 10.96
C ALA A 31 19.32 -11.13 11.33
N ALA A 32 19.06 -10.56 12.48
CA ALA A 32 17.76 -10.06 12.85
C ALA A 32 17.41 -9.04 11.76
N GLU A 33 16.45 -9.41 10.89
CA GLU A 33 15.91 -8.56 9.85
C GLU A 33 15.33 -7.33 10.52
N SER A 34 16.11 -6.25 10.55
CA SER A 34 15.67 -4.97 11.10
C SER A 34 14.53 -4.48 10.20
N LYS A 35 13.31 -4.60 10.71
CA LYS A 35 12.11 -4.17 9.99
C LYS A 35 12.26 -2.68 9.70
N ASP A 36 12.41 -2.33 8.42
CA ASP A 36 12.53 -0.94 8.00
C ASP A 36 11.31 -0.15 8.50
N PRO A 37 11.47 0.84 9.37
CA PRO A 37 10.35 1.58 9.93
C PRO A 37 9.55 2.35 8.86
N THR A 38 10.12 2.58 7.67
CA THR A 38 9.45 3.24 6.55
C THR A 38 8.50 2.31 5.78
N HIS A 39 8.58 0.98 6.02
CA HIS A 39 7.67 -0.04 5.49
C HIS A 39 7.15 -0.95 6.61
N ALA A 40 6.78 -0.36 7.72
CA ALA A 40 6.48 -1.06 8.96
C ALA A 40 5.39 -2.13 8.87
N SER A 41 4.44 -2.01 7.94
CA SER A 41 3.38 -3.00 7.72
C SER A 41 3.75 -4.11 6.73
N GLY A 42 4.77 -3.91 5.89
CA GLY A 42 5.10 -4.78 4.77
C GLY A 42 4.07 -4.79 3.63
N LEU A 43 3.06 -3.90 3.69
CA LEU A 43 2.03 -3.77 2.66
C LEU A 43 2.45 -2.73 1.60
N PRO A 44 1.96 -2.86 0.35
CA PRO A 44 2.23 -1.89 -0.70
C PRO A 44 1.84 -0.45 -0.30
N ILE A 45 2.64 0.51 -0.76
CA ILE A 45 2.38 1.95 -0.68
C ILE A 45 2.49 2.51 -2.10
N PRO A 46 1.55 3.38 -2.55
CA PRO A 46 0.36 3.85 -1.84
C PRO A 46 -0.75 2.79 -1.80
N ARG A 47 -1.68 2.91 -0.83
CA ARG A 47 -2.87 2.05 -0.76
C ARG A 47 -4.05 2.74 -0.09
N PHE A 48 -5.25 2.38 -0.52
CA PHE A 48 -6.48 2.85 0.12
C PHE A 48 -6.86 2.01 1.35
N VAL A 49 -7.30 2.69 2.38
CA VAL A 49 -7.88 2.17 3.62
C VAL A 49 -9.06 3.05 4.04
N THR A 50 -9.73 2.71 5.14
CA THR A 50 -10.78 3.57 5.69
C THR A 50 -10.46 4.02 7.12
N VAL A 51 -10.97 5.18 7.49
CA VAL A 51 -10.97 5.68 8.87
C VAL A 51 -11.92 4.81 9.70
N ARG A 52 -11.41 4.19 10.78
CA ARG A 52 -12.16 3.23 11.59
C ARG A 52 -13.04 3.90 12.65
N VAL A 53 -12.62 5.03 13.17
CA VAL A 53 -13.25 5.75 14.28
C VAL A 53 -13.94 7.01 13.80
N GLY A 54 -14.85 7.56 14.62
CA GLY A 54 -15.62 8.75 14.24
C GLY A 54 -14.82 10.04 14.25
N GLU A 55 -13.69 10.08 14.97
CA GLU A 55 -12.82 11.24 15.06
C GLU A 55 -11.35 10.81 15.06
N VAL A 56 -10.52 11.43 14.20
CA VAL A 56 -9.11 11.15 14.05
C VAL A 56 -8.31 12.44 13.95
N ASN A 57 -7.30 12.57 14.80
CA ASN A 57 -6.35 13.67 14.76
C ASN A 57 -5.28 13.44 13.69
N LEU A 58 -5.19 14.32 12.71
CA LEU A 58 -4.10 14.43 11.76
C LEU A 58 -3.01 15.29 12.39
N ARG A 59 -1.78 14.76 12.43
CA ARG A 59 -0.62 15.42 13.02
C ARG A 59 0.42 15.76 11.96
N SER A 60 1.25 16.77 12.25
CA SER A 60 2.35 17.18 11.38
C SER A 60 3.50 16.15 11.31
N GLY A 61 3.56 15.18 12.23
CA GLY A 61 4.62 14.18 12.26
C GLY A 61 4.20 12.85 12.92
N PRO A 62 5.05 11.80 12.78
CA PRO A 62 4.73 10.44 13.16
C PRO A 62 4.95 10.17 14.67
N ASN A 63 4.37 10.99 15.53
CA ASN A 63 4.41 10.81 16.98
C ASN A 63 3.25 11.57 17.64
N GLY A 64 2.81 11.13 18.82
CA GLY A 64 1.74 11.76 19.59
C GLY A 64 2.07 13.16 20.12
N SER A 65 3.35 13.55 20.19
CA SER A 65 3.81 14.88 20.59
C SER A 65 3.73 15.94 19.49
N TYR A 66 3.61 15.52 18.22
CA TYR A 66 3.46 16.48 17.11
C TYR A 66 2.11 17.19 17.17
N PRO A 67 2.06 18.48 16.77
CA PRO A 67 0.83 19.25 16.71
C PRO A 67 -0.25 18.56 15.88
N ILE A 68 -1.51 18.77 16.29
CA ILE A 68 -2.68 18.38 15.51
C ILE A 68 -2.94 19.51 14.51
N GLU A 69 -2.92 19.20 13.21
CA GLU A 69 -3.20 20.14 12.14
C GLU A 69 -4.67 20.10 11.71
N TRP A 70 -5.28 18.91 11.78
CA TRP A 70 -6.64 18.69 11.36
C TRP A 70 -7.31 17.57 12.15
N VAL A 71 -8.66 17.59 12.18
CA VAL A 71 -9.46 16.54 12.82
C VAL A 71 -10.48 16.01 11.83
N PHE A 72 -10.34 14.75 11.41
CA PHE A 72 -11.36 14.07 10.62
C PHE A 72 -12.50 13.60 11.53
N LYS A 73 -13.76 13.90 11.13
CA LYS A 73 -14.97 13.53 11.88
C LYS A 73 -15.89 12.57 11.10
N ARG A 74 -15.34 11.79 10.19
CA ARG A 74 -16.11 10.90 9.31
C ARG A 74 -15.60 9.48 9.33
N LYS A 75 -16.33 8.61 10.04
CA LYS A 75 -16.08 7.17 10.03
C LYS A 75 -16.26 6.58 8.62
N ASP A 76 -15.52 5.53 8.32
CA ASP A 76 -15.51 4.79 7.06
C ASP A 76 -15.08 5.62 5.83
N MET A 77 -14.62 6.86 6.02
CA MET A 77 -14.07 7.69 4.96
C MET A 77 -12.82 7.02 4.36
N PRO A 78 -12.75 6.85 3.03
CA PRO A 78 -11.56 6.36 2.38
C PRO A 78 -10.44 7.40 2.46
N VAL A 79 -9.23 6.92 2.74
CA VAL A 79 -7.99 7.68 2.72
C VAL A 79 -6.88 6.86 2.11
N GLU A 80 -5.89 7.50 1.53
CA GLU A 80 -4.75 6.84 0.93
C GLU A 80 -3.57 6.87 1.88
N ILE A 81 -2.96 5.73 2.23
CA ILE A 81 -1.69 5.67 2.93
C ILE A 81 -0.59 5.88 1.91
N ILE A 82 0.19 6.97 2.09
CA ILE A 82 1.29 7.36 1.19
C ILE A 82 2.67 7.15 1.81
N GLN A 83 2.75 6.98 3.13
CA GLN A 83 3.98 6.72 3.85
C GLN A 83 3.69 6.00 5.16
N GLU A 84 4.64 5.21 5.64
CA GLU A 84 4.61 4.57 6.96
C GLU A 84 5.85 4.93 7.76
N PHE A 85 5.67 4.99 9.07
CA PHE A 85 6.76 5.09 10.03
C PHE A 85 6.32 4.43 11.35
N ASP A 86 6.92 3.31 11.72
CA ASP A 86 6.54 2.51 12.88
C ASP A 86 5.03 2.24 12.94
N THR A 87 4.34 2.72 13.96
CA THR A 87 2.89 2.60 14.14
C THR A 87 2.09 3.73 13.48
N TRP A 88 2.76 4.67 12.82
CA TRP A 88 2.15 5.85 12.20
C TRP A 88 2.02 5.67 10.68
N ARG A 89 0.96 6.28 10.16
CA ARG A 89 0.64 6.28 8.71
C ARG A 89 0.43 7.71 8.27
N ARG A 90 1.18 8.16 7.26
CA ARG A 90 0.87 9.41 6.57
C ARG A 90 -0.23 9.12 5.58
N ILE A 91 -1.35 9.78 5.77
CA ILE A 91 -2.52 9.63 4.91
C ILE A 91 -2.73 10.88 4.07
N ARG A 92 -3.42 10.69 2.95
CA ARG A 92 -3.91 11.74 2.08
C ARG A 92 -5.41 11.53 1.86
N ASP A 93 -6.17 12.61 1.94
CA ASP A 93 -7.60 12.58 1.63
C ASP A 93 -7.90 12.95 0.17
N TRP A 94 -9.18 12.98 -0.18
CA TRP A 94 -9.66 13.27 -1.53
C TRP A 94 -9.44 14.75 -1.95
N GLU A 95 -9.23 15.67 -1.03
CA GLU A 95 -8.89 17.07 -1.27
C GLU A 95 -7.37 17.31 -1.34
N GLY A 96 -6.58 16.27 -1.05
CA GLY A 96 -5.13 16.33 -1.04
C GLY A 96 -4.54 16.76 0.30
N ALA A 97 -5.33 16.91 1.35
CA ALA A 97 -4.82 17.16 2.69
C ALA A 97 -4.06 15.94 3.21
N GLU A 98 -2.88 16.17 3.76
CA GLU A 98 -1.99 15.12 4.25
C GLU A 98 -1.67 15.30 5.73
N GLY A 99 -1.38 14.20 6.42
CA GLY A 99 -0.92 14.22 7.80
C GLY A 99 -0.78 12.81 8.38
N TRP A 100 -0.24 12.76 9.59
CA TRP A 100 0.06 11.51 10.27
C TRP A 100 -1.04 11.09 11.24
N VAL A 101 -1.45 9.84 11.15
CA VAL A 101 -2.41 9.21 12.04
C VAL A 101 -1.82 7.92 12.60
N HIS A 102 -2.24 7.53 13.81
CA HIS A 102 -1.88 6.24 14.37
C HIS A 102 -2.63 5.12 13.63
N GLN A 103 -1.96 4.01 13.33
CA GLN A 103 -2.55 2.88 12.58
C GLN A 103 -3.86 2.34 13.18
N SER A 104 -4.02 2.44 14.50
CA SER A 104 -5.25 2.01 15.18
C SER A 104 -6.50 2.80 14.78
N ALA A 105 -6.34 3.98 14.21
CA ALA A 105 -7.44 4.80 13.69
C ALA A 105 -7.89 4.36 12.28
N LEU A 106 -7.17 3.44 11.65
CA LEU A 106 -7.43 2.97 10.29
C LEU A 106 -7.95 1.53 10.27
N SER A 107 -8.58 1.17 9.17
CA SER A 107 -9.09 -0.17 8.89
C SER A 107 -8.74 -0.55 7.46
N GLY A 108 -8.27 -1.78 7.23
CA GLY A 108 -8.01 -2.31 5.89
C GLY A 108 -9.24 -2.48 5.00
N ARG A 109 -10.46 -2.18 5.52
CA ARG A 109 -11.68 -2.19 4.70
C ARG A 109 -11.57 -1.14 3.59
N ARG A 110 -12.21 -1.44 2.46
CA ARG A 110 -12.25 -0.54 1.32
C ARG A 110 -13.53 0.29 1.36
N GLY A 111 -13.38 1.58 1.16
CA GLY A 111 -14.48 2.53 1.09
C GLY A 111 -14.50 3.28 -0.23
N VAL A 112 -15.62 3.93 -0.50
CA VAL A 112 -15.81 4.88 -1.59
C VAL A 112 -16.33 6.20 -1.05
N LEU A 113 -15.88 7.29 -1.62
CA LEU A 113 -16.44 8.63 -1.41
C LEU A 113 -16.91 9.18 -2.74
N ILE A 114 -18.18 9.53 -2.84
CA ILE A 114 -18.73 10.15 -4.05
C ILE A 114 -18.18 11.57 -4.15
N VAL A 115 -17.59 11.90 -5.30
CA VAL A 115 -16.97 13.20 -5.55
C VAL A 115 -17.59 13.91 -6.74
N GLY A 116 -17.49 15.24 -6.77
CA GLY A 116 -17.93 16.10 -7.87
C GLY A 116 -19.46 16.26 -7.94
N GLN A 117 -20.18 15.32 -8.54
CA GLN A 117 -21.63 15.41 -8.78
C GLN A 117 -22.37 14.14 -8.35
N THR A 118 -23.69 14.20 -8.32
CA THR A 118 -24.54 13.03 -8.04
C THR A 118 -24.30 11.93 -9.07
N ARG A 119 -24.07 10.71 -8.60
CA ARG A 119 -23.74 9.53 -9.40
C ARG A 119 -24.81 8.45 -9.27
N ALA A 120 -25.08 7.76 -10.37
CA ALA A 120 -26.00 6.63 -10.38
C ALA A 120 -25.33 5.35 -9.89
N ILE A 121 -26.06 4.55 -9.13
CA ILE A 121 -25.73 3.18 -8.76
C ILE A 121 -26.63 2.29 -9.62
N TYR A 122 -26.03 1.39 -10.39
CA TYR A 122 -26.71 0.52 -11.35
C TYR A 122 -26.87 -0.90 -10.81
N ASP A 123 -27.85 -1.65 -11.28
CA ASP A 123 -28.05 -3.06 -10.88
C ASP A 123 -27.03 -4.01 -11.53
N ALA A 124 -26.45 -3.60 -12.68
CA ALA A 124 -25.41 -4.35 -13.39
C ALA A 124 -24.26 -3.42 -13.84
N PRO A 125 -23.06 -3.98 -14.14
CA PRO A 125 -21.87 -3.19 -14.53
C PRO A 125 -21.95 -2.70 -15.98
N ARG A 126 -22.99 -1.93 -16.30
CA ARG A 126 -23.23 -1.32 -17.60
C ARG A 126 -24.13 -0.09 -17.45
N GLY A 127 -23.91 0.91 -18.30
CA GLY A 127 -24.56 2.22 -18.16
C GLY A 127 -26.02 2.28 -18.62
N ASP A 128 -26.51 1.26 -19.33
CA ASP A 128 -27.88 1.10 -19.81
C ASP A 128 -28.76 0.23 -18.89
N SER A 129 -28.21 -0.23 -17.78
CA SER A 129 -28.94 -1.03 -16.79
C SER A 129 -29.79 -0.14 -15.87
N ALA A 130 -30.70 -0.77 -15.13
CA ALA A 130 -31.58 -0.05 -14.21
C ALA A 130 -30.81 0.69 -13.13
N VAL A 131 -31.26 1.88 -12.77
CA VAL A 131 -30.68 2.68 -11.68
C VAL A 131 -31.31 2.22 -10.35
N VAL A 132 -30.50 1.69 -9.45
CA VAL A 132 -30.91 1.26 -8.10
C VAL A 132 -31.07 2.46 -7.18
N ALA A 133 -30.12 3.39 -7.25
CA ALA A 133 -30.12 4.61 -6.43
C ALA A 133 -29.24 5.70 -7.07
N ARG A 134 -29.34 6.91 -6.51
CA ARG A 134 -28.41 8.01 -6.81
C ARG A 134 -27.71 8.45 -5.55
N ALA A 135 -26.40 8.60 -5.60
CA ALA A 135 -25.57 9.02 -4.48
C ALA A 135 -25.02 10.42 -4.72
N GLU A 136 -25.25 11.31 -3.78
CA GLU A 136 -24.79 12.70 -3.81
C GLU A 136 -23.31 12.80 -3.47
N PRO A 137 -22.63 13.91 -3.86
CA PRO A 137 -21.26 14.19 -3.43
C PRO A 137 -21.14 14.16 -1.91
N GLY A 138 -20.01 13.64 -1.43
CA GLY A 138 -19.73 13.51 -0.01
C GLY A 138 -20.37 12.28 0.66
N VAL A 139 -21.18 11.50 -0.03
CA VAL A 139 -21.71 10.24 0.51
C VAL A 139 -20.61 9.18 0.53
N ILE A 140 -20.50 8.47 1.64
CA ILE A 140 -19.54 7.37 1.85
C ILE A 140 -20.27 6.04 1.71
N GLY A 141 -19.61 5.08 1.07
CA GLY A 141 -20.06 3.71 0.92
C GLY A 141 -18.93 2.71 1.13
N SER A 142 -19.27 1.43 1.17
CA SER A 142 -18.28 0.34 1.16
C SER A 142 -18.05 -0.16 -0.26
N LEU A 143 -16.78 -0.42 -0.60
CA LEU A 143 -16.37 -1.06 -1.83
C LEU A 143 -16.34 -2.56 -1.63
N LYS A 144 -16.96 -3.33 -2.52
CA LYS A 144 -17.06 -4.78 -2.42
C LYS A 144 -16.08 -5.48 -3.35
N LYS A 145 -16.17 -5.18 -4.65
CA LYS A 145 -15.29 -5.73 -5.69
C LYS A 145 -15.25 -4.81 -6.90
N CYS A 146 -14.23 -4.96 -7.72
CA CYS A 146 -14.11 -4.25 -8.99
C CYS A 146 -13.82 -5.20 -10.15
N ARG A 147 -14.49 -4.96 -11.28
CA ARG A 147 -14.25 -5.62 -12.57
C ARG A 147 -14.09 -4.54 -13.62
N ASP A 148 -12.93 -4.49 -14.24
CA ASP A 148 -12.57 -3.46 -15.19
C ASP A 148 -12.85 -2.05 -14.62
N ASP A 149 -13.65 -1.25 -15.32
CA ASP A 149 -14.02 0.10 -14.91
C ASP A 149 -15.22 0.18 -13.96
N TRP A 150 -15.81 -0.95 -13.58
CA TRP A 150 -16.98 -1.01 -12.72
C TRP A 150 -16.66 -1.62 -11.36
N CYS A 151 -17.20 -1.00 -10.32
CA CYS A 151 -17.07 -1.49 -8.96
C CYS A 151 -18.45 -1.67 -8.32
N GLU A 152 -18.61 -2.80 -7.64
CA GLU A 152 -19.77 -3.06 -6.80
C GLU A 152 -19.58 -2.32 -5.47
N VAL A 153 -20.54 -1.49 -5.13
CA VAL A 153 -20.54 -0.66 -3.92
C VAL A 153 -21.81 -0.92 -3.10
N ASP A 154 -21.73 -0.60 -1.84
CA ASP A 154 -22.90 -0.56 -0.95
C ASP A 154 -22.91 0.82 -0.28
N VAL A 155 -23.90 1.62 -0.63
CA VAL A 155 -24.09 2.98 -0.14
C VAL A 155 -25.39 3.02 0.66
N LYS A 156 -25.30 3.09 1.98
CA LYS A 156 -26.47 3.14 2.88
C LYS A 156 -27.48 2.00 2.65
N GLY A 157 -26.99 0.79 2.30
CA GLY A 157 -27.82 -0.38 2.02
C GLY A 157 -28.28 -0.52 0.56
N TYR A 158 -28.03 0.47 -0.28
CA TYR A 158 -28.22 0.36 -1.73
C TYR A 158 -27.00 -0.27 -2.36
N ARG A 159 -27.10 -1.52 -2.75
CA ARG A 159 -26.02 -2.27 -3.36
C ARG A 159 -26.15 -2.29 -4.87
N GLY A 160 -25.06 -2.01 -5.58
CA GLY A 160 -25.04 -2.01 -7.04
C GLY A 160 -23.69 -1.57 -7.60
N TRP A 161 -23.66 -1.23 -8.85
CA TRP A 161 -22.43 -0.95 -9.61
C TRP A 161 -22.28 0.53 -9.93
N MET A 162 -21.07 1.04 -9.78
CA MET A 162 -20.67 2.39 -10.18
C MET A 162 -19.40 2.33 -11.02
N LYS A 163 -19.23 3.31 -11.91
CA LYS A 163 -17.95 3.46 -12.59
C LYS A 163 -16.88 3.87 -11.60
N ARG A 164 -15.69 3.31 -11.76
CA ARG A 164 -14.52 3.62 -10.94
C ARG A 164 -14.17 5.12 -10.91
N ALA A 165 -14.39 5.81 -12.02
CA ALA A 165 -14.17 7.25 -12.15
C ALA A 165 -15.18 8.13 -11.39
N ASP A 166 -16.25 7.55 -10.86
CA ASP A 166 -17.35 8.28 -10.21
C ASP A 166 -17.14 8.48 -8.70
N PHE A 167 -16.07 7.91 -8.14
CA PHE A 167 -15.78 8.00 -6.71
C PHE A 167 -14.27 7.97 -6.42
N TRP A 168 -13.90 8.44 -5.24
CA TRP A 168 -12.57 8.30 -4.64
C TRP A 168 -12.51 7.03 -3.79
N GLY A 169 -11.38 6.28 -3.81
CA GLY A 169 -11.16 5.10 -2.96
C GLY A 169 -10.57 3.90 -3.67
N THR A 170 -10.17 4.04 -4.96
CA THR A 170 -9.51 2.97 -5.73
C THR A 170 -8.62 3.53 -6.83
N TYR A 171 -7.64 2.75 -7.27
CA TYR A 171 -6.76 3.09 -8.40
C TYR A 171 -7.35 2.59 -9.72
N ALA A 172 -6.95 3.22 -10.82
CA ALA A 172 -7.25 2.72 -12.16
C ALA A 172 -6.70 1.29 -12.33
N GLY A 173 -7.52 0.36 -12.82
CA GLY A 173 -7.13 -1.02 -13.05
C GLY A 173 -6.87 -1.87 -11.81
N GLU A 174 -7.06 -1.34 -10.60
CA GLU A 174 -6.87 -2.11 -9.36
C GLU A 174 -7.86 -3.28 -9.29
N LYS A 175 -7.35 -4.49 -9.05
CA LYS A 175 -8.20 -5.67 -8.83
C LYS A 175 -8.64 -5.71 -7.38
N ILE A 176 -9.93 -5.83 -7.16
CA ILE A 176 -10.55 -5.93 -5.83
C ILE A 176 -11.61 -7.03 -5.91
N ASP A 177 -11.41 -8.07 -5.13
CA ASP A 177 -12.26 -9.28 -5.05
C ASP A 177 -13.07 -9.31 -3.74
#